data_1f6827b92b4171f6cc5e019c1609ba4e
#
_entry.id   1f6827b92b4171f6cc5e019c1609ba4e
#
_cell.length_a   1.000
_cell.length_b   1.000
_cell.length_c   1.000
_cell.angle_alpha   90.00
_cell.angle_beta   90.00
_cell.angle_gamma   90.00
#
_symmetry.space_group_name_H-M   'P 1'
#
loop_
_entity.id
_entity.type
_entity.pdbx_description
1 polymer ?
#
loop_
_entity_poly.entity_id
_entity_poly.type
_entity_poly.pdbx_seq_one_letter_code
_entity_poly.pdbx_strand_id
1 'polypeptide(L)'
;MKHRMLRVNEVVKRELSGILAREISFEGALVTINHVDVSSDLKSAHVFVSVLGSEKAENVMTRLEEHRSAFQSELARRVTMKFTPHLLFHLDESVARGARIVEILQQIDADSEKPE
;
A
#
# COMPACT_ATOMS: atom_id res chain seq x y z
N MET A 1 -0.54 -20.03 15.65
CA MET A 1 -1.45 -19.59 14.59
C MET A 1 -1.26 -18.16 14.16
N LYS A 2 -0.86 -17.28 15.06
CA LYS A 2 -0.51 -15.90 14.70
C LYS A 2 0.60 -15.85 13.65
N HIS A 3 1.58 -16.75 13.74
CA HIS A 3 2.71 -16.80 12.81
C HIS A 3 2.29 -17.16 11.39
N ARG A 4 1.26 -18.01 11.25
CA ARG A 4 0.75 -18.41 9.95
C ARG A 4 0.14 -17.23 9.21
N MET A 5 -0.69 -16.42 9.89
CA MET A 5 -1.32 -15.26 9.28
C MET A 5 -0.30 -14.16 8.96
N LEU A 6 0.68 -13.95 9.84
CA LEU A 6 1.76 -13.00 9.56
C LEU A 6 2.54 -13.40 8.32
N ARG A 7 2.81 -14.70 8.15
CA ARG A 7 3.51 -15.20 6.98
C ARG A 7 2.68 -15.04 5.71
N VAL A 8 1.38 -15.34 5.78
CA VAL A 8 0.46 -15.14 4.65
C VAL A 8 0.44 -13.68 4.24
N ASN A 9 0.30 -12.77 5.21
CA ASN A 9 0.27 -11.33 4.94
C ASN A 9 1.55 -10.86 4.26
N GLU A 10 2.71 -11.34 4.71
CA GLU A 10 4.00 -10.98 4.12
C GLU A 10 4.16 -11.52 2.71
N VAL A 11 3.75 -12.76 2.46
CA VAL A 11 3.83 -13.35 1.12
C VAL A 11 2.92 -12.60 0.15
N VAL A 12 1.68 -12.32 0.56
CA VAL A 12 0.72 -11.59 -0.28
C VAL A 12 1.23 -10.19 -0.56
N LYS A 13 1.73 -9.49 0.46
CA LYS A 13 2.30 -8.15 0.30
C LYS A 13 3.44 -8.15 -0.71
N ARG A 14 4.38 -9.08 -0.57
CA ARG A 14 5.54 -9.16 -1.45
C ARG A 14 5.12 -9.41 -2.90
N GLU A 15 4.21 -10.36 -3.11
CA GLU A 15 3.77 -10.68 -4.46
C GLU A 15 2.96 -9.54 -5.08
N LEU A 16 2.06 -8.91 -4.32
CA LEU A 16 1.29 -7.77 -4.81
C LEU A 16 2.18 -6.57 -5.12
N SER A 17 3.21 -6.34 -4.31
CA SER A 17 4.17 -5.26 -4.58
C SER A 17 4.89 -5.48 -5.91
N GLY A 18 5.29 -6.72 -6.20
CA GLY A 18 5.91 -7.07 -7.47
C GLY A 18 4.95 -6.93 -8.65
N ILE A 19 3.71 -7.33 -8.48
CA ILE A 19 2.67 -7.21 -9.51
C ILE A 19 2.42 -5.72 -9.81
N LEU A 20 2.28 -4.92 -8.76
CA LEU A 20 2.07 -3.48 -8.89
C LEU A 20 3.18 -2.83 -9.71
N ALA A 21 4.43 -3.16 -9.42
CA ALA A 21 5.58 -2.61 -10.12
C ALA A 21 5.60 -2.96 -11.60
N ARG A 22 5.09 -4.14 -11.97
CA ARG A 22 5.11 -4.61 -13.36
C ARG A 22 3.88 -4.21 -14.15
N GLU A 23 2.71 -4.20 -13.52
CA GLU A 23 1.44 -4.06 -14.23
C GLU A 23 1.02 -2.61 -14.45
N ILE A 24 1.40 -1.71 -13.57
CA ILE A 24 0.93 -0.33 -13.62
C ILE A 24 2.10 0.62 -13.46
N SER A 25 2.14 1.63 -14.32
CA SER A 25 3.06 2.76 -14.17
C SER A 25 2.24 4.00 -13.79
N PHE A 26 2.68 4.70 -12.75
CA PHE A 26 2.04 5.93 -12.32
C PHE A 26 3.01 7.10 -12.54
N GLU A 27 2.67 7.96 -13.49
CA GLU A 27 3.45 9.17 -13.72
C GLU A 27 3.12 10.18 -12.63
N GLY A 28 4.15 10.75 -12.03
CA GLY A 28 3.97 11.76 -11.00
C GLY A 28 3.58 11.21 -9.63
N ALA A 29 3.66 9.89 -9.44
CA ALA A 29 3.35 9.29 -8.14
C ALA A 29 4.23 8.09 -7.85
N LEU A 30 4.65 7.97 -6.60
CA LEU A 30 5.25 6.77 -6.06
C LEU A 30 4.16 6.06 -5.24
N VAL A 31 3.78 4.88 -5.70
CA VAL A 31 2.72 4.08 -5.07
C VAL A 31 3.35 2.86 -4.42
N THR A 32 3.14 2.71 -3.12
CA THR A 32 3.77 1.65 -2.33
C THR A 32 2.71 0.91 -1.53
N ILE A 33 2.77 -0.42 -1.52
CA ILE A 33 1.96 -1.23 -0.62
C ILE A 33 2.67 -1.28 0.72
N ASN A 34 2.06 -0.67 1.73
CA ASN A 34 2.64 -0.58 3.07
C ASN A 34 2.30 -1.79 3.92
N HIS A 35 1.10 -2.31 3.77
CA HIS A 35 0.58 -3.32 4.66
C HIS A 35 -0.52 -4.10 3.96
N VAL A 36 -0.59 -5.39 4.25
CA VAL A 36 -1.67 -6.27 3.78
C VAL A 36 -2.20 -7.03 4.98
N ASP A 37 -3.51 -7.06 5.11
CA ASP A 37 -4.18 -7.78 6.19
C ASP A 37 -5.21 -8.73 5.57
N VAL A 38 -4.84 -10.01 5.51
CA VAL A 38 -5.71 -11.06 4.97
C VAL A 38 -6.63 -11.56 6.08
N SER A 39 -7.91 -11.68 5.79
CA SER A 39 -8.87 -12.19 6.74
C SER A 39 -8.57 -13.65 7.12
N SER A 40 -8.97 -14.07 8.33
CA SER A 40 -8.67 -15.41 8.83
C SER A 40 -9.27 -16.52 7.98
N ASP A 41 -10.37 -16.24 7.27
CA ASP A 41 -11.00 -17.19 6.33
C ASP A 41 -10.35 -17.15 4.94
N LEU A 42 -9.36 -16.29 4.71
CA LEU A 42 -8.63 -16.12 3.47
C LEU A 42 -9.48 -15.60 2.31
N LYS A 43 -10.65 -15.07 2.57
CA LYS A 43 -11.57 -14.61 1.53
C LYS A 43 -11.38 -13.14 1.16
N SER A 44 -10.80 -12.36 2.04
CA SER A 44 -10.59 -10.93 1.81
C SER A 44 -9.17 -10.54 2.18
N ALA A 45 -8.62 -9.56 1.47
CA ALA A 45 -7.32 -8.99 1.80
C ALA A 45 -7.44 -7.47 1.73
N HIS A 46 -7.18 -6.82 2.85
CA HIS A 46 -7.12 -5.36 2.90
C HIS A 46 -5.71 -4.92 2.55
N VAL A 47 -5.58 -4.16 1.48
CA VAL A 47 -4.30 -3.72 0.95
C VAL A 47 -4.18 -2.21 1.17
N PHE A 48 -3.24 -1.83 2.02
CA PHE A 48 -3.02 -0.42 2.38
C PHE A 48 -1.88 0.14 1.55
N VAL A 49 -2.19 1.16 0.76
CA VAL A 49 -1.23 1.77 -0.15
C VAL A 49 -0.99 3.23 0.22
N SER A 50 0.25 3.67 0.04
CA SER A 50 0.60 5.08 0.16
C SER A 50 0.90 5.66 -1.21
N VAL A 51 0.57 6.94 -1.39
CA VAL A 51 0.78 7.67 -2.63
C VAL A 51 1.56 8.93 -2.31
N LEU A 52 2.74 9.05 -2.90
CA LEU A 52 3.58 10.24 -2.76
C LEU A 52 3.82 10.81 -4.15
N GLY A 53 3.78 12.13 -4.26
CA GLY A 53 4.03 12.81 -5.54
C GLY A 53 2.94 13.80 -5.88
N SER A 54 2.92 14.23 -7.15
CA SER A 54 2.00 15.27 -7.63
C SER A 54 0.65 14.71 -8.09
N GLU A 55 0.57 13.40 -8.36
CA GLU A 55 -0.69 12.79 -8.78
C GLU A 55 -1.66 12.70 -7.60
N LYS A 56 -2.94 12.95 -7.87
CA LYS A 56 -3.96 12.84 -6.84
C LYS A 56 -4.15 11.39 -6.41
N ALA A 57 -4.18 11.17 -5.10
CA ALA A 57 -4.37 9.84 -4.54
C ALA A 57 -5.66 9.18 -5.04
N GLU A 58 -6.72 9.96 -5.21
CA GLU A 58 -8.01 9.45 -5.72
C GLU A 58 -7.87 8.81 -7.09
N ASN A 59 -7.09 9.43 -7.99
CA ASN A 59 -6.86 8.89 -9.32
C ASN A 59 -6.08 7.58 -9.25
N VAL A 60 -5.09 7.51 -8.37
CA VAL A 60 -4.31 6.30 -8.14
C VAL A 60 -5.19 5.17 -7.63
N MET A 61 -6.04 5.47 -6.64
CA MET A 61 -6.94 4.46 -6.07
C MET A 61 -7.93 3.95 -7.11
N THR A 62 -8.45 4.83 -7.96
CA THR A 62 -9.37 4.45 -9.05
C THR A 62 -8.68 3.48 -10.01
N ARG A 63 -7.44 3.75 -10.38
CA ARG A 63 -6.68 2.87 -11.28
C ARG A 63 -6.40 1.52 -10.64
N LEU A 64 -6.11 1.48 -9.34
CA LEU A 64 -5.93 0.22 -8.64
C LEU A 64 -7.21 -0.62 -8.66
N GLU A 65 -8.35 0.02 -8.44
CA GLU A 65 -9.64 -0.67 -8.50
C GLU A 65 -9.93 -1.21 -9.89
N GLU A 66 -9.61 -0.45 -10.93
CA GLU A 66 -9.79 -0.89 -12.32
C GLU A 66 -8.94 -2.11 -12.65
N HIS A 67 -7.79 -2.26 -11.99
CA HIS A 67 -6.87 -3.37 -12.22
C HIS A 67 -7.02 -4.51 -11.20
N ARG A 68 -8.02 -4.44 -10.34
CA ARG A 68 -8.19 -5.44 -9.27
C ARG A 68 -8.23 -6.88 -9.79
N SER A 69 -9.01 -7.13 -10.85
CA SER A 69 -9.12 -8.46 -11.44
C SER A 69 -7.76 -8.98 -11.92
N ALA A 70 -6.98 -8.11 -12.55
CA ALA A 70 -5.64 -8.48 -13.02
C ALA A 70 -4.73 -8.82 -11.84
N PHE A 71 -4.77 -8.03 -10.77
CA PHE A 71 -4.00 -8.31 -9.56
C PHE A 71 -4.40 -9.64 -8.94
N GLN A 72 -5.70 -9.90 -8.85
CA GLN A 72 -6.19 -11.16 -8.28
C GLN A 72 -5.79 -12.38 -9.11
N SER A 73 -5.86 -12.27 -10.44
CA SER A 73 -5.43 -13.33 -11.33
C SER A 73 -3.93 -13.63 -11.19
N GLU A 74 -3.11 -12.58 -11.16
CA GLU A 74 -1.67 -12.74 -11.00
C GLU A 74 -1.31 -13.31 -9.63
N LEU A 75 -2.01 -12.85 -8.58
CA LEU A 75 -1.79 -13.37 -7.23
C LEU A 75 -2.11 -14.86 -7.16
N ALA A 76 -3.20 -15.28 -7.78
CA ALA A 76 -3.61 -16.69 -7.82
C ALA A 76 -2.56 -17.57 -8.50
N ARG A 77 -1.85 -17.02 -9.48
CA ARG A 77 -0.80 -17.75 -10.20
C ARG A 77 0.48 -17.88 -9.38
N ARG A 78 0.74 -16.94 -8.49
CA ARG A 78 2.01 -16.84 -7.77
C ARG A 78 1.96 -17.42 -6.36
N VAL A 79 0.79 -17.44 -5.75
CA VAL A 79 0.63 -17.89 -4.36
C VAL A 79 -0.38 -19.02 -4.32
N THR A 80 0.05 -20.17 -3.79
CA THR A 80 -0.84 -21.31 -3.60
C THR A 80 -1.64 -21.07 -2.33
N MET A 81 -2.93 -20.78 -2.51
CA MET A 81 -3.85 -20.54 -1.41
C MET A 81 -5.14 -21.28 -1.69
N LYS A 82 -5.84 -21.64 -0.61
CA LYS A 82 -7.14 -22.30 -0.73
C LYS A 82 -8.13 -21.43 -1.52
N PHE A 83 -8.11 -20.12 -1.26
CA PHE A 83 -8.89 -19.13 -1.98
C PHE A 83 -7.98 -17.97 -2.35
N THR A 84 -8.22 -17.38 -3.52
CA THR A 84 -7.60 -16.09 -3.84
C THR A 84 -8.45 -15.02 -3.16
N PRO A 85 -7.90 -14.27 -2.23
CA PRO A 85 -8.70 -13.29 -1.50
C PRO A 85 -9.17 -12.15 -2.41
N HIS A 86 -10.35 -11.64 -2.11
CA HIS A 86 -10.85 -10.43 -2.76
C HIS A 86 -10.07 -9.23 -2.25
N LEU A 87 -9.45 -8.49 -3.15
CA LEU A 87 -8.59 -7.37 -2.77
C LEU A 87 -9.41 -6.11 -2.51
N LEU A 88 -9.16 -5.49 -1.35
CA LEU A 88 -9.81 -4.25 -0.95
C LEU A 88 -8.69 -3.22 -0.75
N PHE A 89 -8.59 -2.26 -1.65
CA PHE A 89 -7.55 -1.25 -1.59
C PHE A 89 -7.96 -0.09 -0.69
N HIS A 90 -7.06 0.30 0.20
CA HIS A 90 -7.26 1.42 1.12
C HIS A 90 -6.09 2.37 1.02
N LEU A 91 -6.38 3.65 1.01
CA LEU A 91 -5.34 4.67 1.06
C LEU A 91 -4.83 4.78 2.50
N ASP A 92 -3.53 4.56 2.66
CA ASP A 92 -2.88 4.71 3.95
C ASP A 92 -2.21 6.08 3.99
N GLU A 93 -2.80 7.00 4.72
CA GLU A 93 -2.31 8.37 4.83
C GLU A 93 -1.25 8.52 5.92
N SER A 94 -0.94 7.46 6.66
CA SER A 94 -0.01 7.55 7.78
C SER A 94 1.38 8.02 7.35
N VAL A 95 1.86 7.59 6.18
CA VAL A 95 3.16 8.03 5.65
C VAL A 95 3.15 9.52 5.31
N ALA A 96 2.10 9.96 4.62
CA ALA A 96 1.95 11.38 4.26
C ALA A 96 1.81 12.24 5.52
N ARG A 97 1.04 11.78 6.51
CA ARG A 97 0.91 12.48 7.79
C ARG A 97 2.24 12.54 8.53
N GLY A 98 2.99 11.41 8.53
CA GLY A 98 4.31 11.36 9.15
C GLY A 98 5.28 12.34 8.52
N ALA A 99 5.31 12.39 7.18
CA ALA A 99 6.16 13.32 6.45
C ALA A 99 5.79 14.78 6.78
N ARG A 100 4.49 15.07 6.85
CA ARG A 100 4.01 16.41 7.19
C ARG A 100 4.41 16.81 8.62
N ILE A 101 4.30 15.87 9.55
CA ILE A 101 4.71 16.11 10.95
C ILE A 101 6.20 16.40 11.02
N VAL A 102 7.02 15.64 10.30
CA VAL A 102 8.47 15.85 10.25
C VAL A 102 8.79 17.23 9.69
N GLU A 103 8.13 17.65 8.62
CA GLU A 103 8.31 18.99 8.05
C GLU A 103 7.96 20.08 9.06
N ILE A 104 6.86 19.92 9.77
CA ILE A 104 6.43 20.88 10.80
C ILE A 104 7.46 20.94 11.92
N LEU A 105 7.95 19.80 12.40
CA LEU A 105 8.94 19.72 13.46
C LEU A 105 10.27 20.36 13.02
N GLN A 106 10.71 20.11 11.80
CA GLN A 106 11.91 20.72 11.27
C GLN A 106 11.78 22.24 11.19
N GLN A 107 10.61 22.71 10.78
CA GLN A 107 10.34 24.16 10.71
C GLN A 107 10.34 24.80 12.09
N ILE A 108 9.77 24.12 13.09
CA ILE A 108 9.77 24.60 14.48
C ILE A 108 11.20 24.65 15.01
N ASP A 109 12.00 23.63 14.77
CA ASP A 109 13.41 23.58 15.20
C ASP A 109 14.21 24.71 14.55
N ALA A 110 14.01 24.94 13.25
CA ALA A 110 14.68 26.02 12.54
C ALA A 110 14.30 27.40 13.13
N ASP A 111 13.02 27.57 13.46
CA ASP A 111 12.54 28.82 14.06
C ASP A 111 13.10 28.99 15.47
N SER A 112 13.21 27.91 16.26
CA SER A 112 13.74 27.99 17.62
C SER A 112 15.26 28.20 17.67
N GLU A 113 15.97 27.78 16.63
CA GLU A 113 17.42 27.94 16.50
C GLU A 113 17.83 29.35 16.06
N LYS A 114 16.89 30.12 15.51
CA LYS A 114 17.18 31.48 15.08
C LYS A 114 17.42 32.37 16.30
N PRO A 115 18.56 33.03 16.35
CA PRO A 115 18.79 34.00 17.44
C PRO A 115 17.76 35.13 17.33
N GLU A 116 17.21 35.45 18.41
CA GLU A 116 16.26 36.57 18.48
C GLU A 116 16.91 37.91 18.22
#